data_1a176fb508db59956b7039da6a36c1dc
#
_entry.id   1a176fb508db59956b7039da6a36c1dc
#
_cell.length_a   1.000
_cell.length_b   1.000
_cell.length_c   1.000
_cell.angle_alpha   90.00
_cell.angle_beta   90.00
_cell.angle_gamma   90.00
#
_symmetry.space_group_name_H-M   'P 1'
#
loop_
_entity.id
_entity.type
_entity.pdbx_description
1 polymer ?
#
loop_
_entity_poly.entity_id
_entity_poly.type
_entity_poly.pdbx_seq_one_letter_code
_entity_poly.pdbx_strand_id
1 'polypeptide(L)'
;GLLTTVLGSAAAIDNPDVIVGFAVLAAPAIASLWWARLSVREARMARNRWDIERRAGEALEQEQLAPKAWAARLAPEEVPDFSGFEIGRVYQAGSGLMAGDFFDVHRVGPTRVAAVIGDVAGHGIESSITAFQAKYLLRVFLRQFRDPAQAFEELNEQLAAGDRHEEFISAA
;
A
#
# COMPACT_ATOMS: atom_id res chain seq x y z
N GLY A 1 31.32 40.10 -60.62
CA GLY A 1 29.88 39.77 -60.39
C GLY A 1 29.52 39.35 -58.97
N LEU A 2 30.35 38.56 -58.28
CA LEU A 2 30.06 38.09 -56.93
C LEU A 2 30.29 39.14 -55.84
N LEU A 3 31.29 39.98 -55.95
CA LEU A 3 31.60 41.08 -54.99
C LEU A 3 30.53 42.18 -54.97
N THR A 4 29.93 42.48 -56.11
CA THR A 4 28.86 43.50 -56.22
C THR A 4 27.54 42.96 -55.59
N THR A 5 27.28 41.68 -55.63
CA THR A 5 26.10 41.09 -55.03
C THR A 5 26.22 41.04 -53.51
N VAL A 6 27.43 40.77 -52.95
CA VAL A 6 27.67 40.75 -51.49
C VAL A 6 27.65 42.15 -50.89
N LEU A 7 28.23 43.18 -51.61
CA LEU A 7 28.17 44.55 -51.15
C LEU A 7 26.77 45.16 -51.24
N GLY A 8 25.95 44.75 -52.22
CA GLY A 8 24.54 45.13 -52.29
C GLY A 8 23.69 44.56 -51.15
N SER A 9 24.03 43.37 -50.67
CA SER A 9 23.34 42.78 -49.54
C SER A 9 23.73 43.41 -48.19
N ALA A 10 24.97 43.89 -48.05
CA ALA A 10 25.40 44.58 -46.82
C ALA A 10 24.76 45.97 -46.70
N ALA A 11 24.63 46.72 -47.81
CA ALA A 11 23.97 48.04 -47.83
C ALA A 11 22.43 47.92 -47.56
N ALA A 12 21.83 46.79 -47.87
CA ALA A 12 20.42 46.54 -47.58
C ALA A 12 20.17 46.28 -46.07
N ILE A 13 21.17 45.84 -45.34
CA ILE A 13 21.07 45.58 -43.89
C ILE A 13 21.10 46.88 -43.08
N ASP A 14 21.73 47.97 -43.62
CA ASP A 14 21.78 49.27 -42.97
C ASP A 14 20.54 50.14 -43.23
N ASN A 15 19.61 49.66 -44.04
CA ASN A 15 18.36 50.40 -44.31
C ASN A 15 17.33 50.06 -43.21
N PRO A 16 16.91 51.03 -42.38
CA PRO A 16 15.99 50.84 -41.27
C PRO A 16 14.65 50.25 -41.72
N ASP A 17 14.17 50.58 -42.92
CA ASP A 17 12.89 50.07 -43.44
C ASP A 17 12.96 48.57 -43.75
N VAL A 18 14.10 48.08 -44.21
CA VAL A 18 14.34 46.69 -44.49
C VAL A 18 14.43 45.89 -43.19
N ILE A 19 15.11 46.44 -42.19
CA ILE A 19 15.19 45.82 -40.85
C ILE A 19 13.81 45.70 -40.21
N VAL A 20 13.02 46.78 -40.28
CA VAL A 20 11.64 46.76 -39.74
C VAL A 20 10.78 45.75 -40.50
N GLY A 21 10.88 45.68 -41.83
CA GLY A 21 10.16 44.72 -42.64
C GLY A 21 10.47 43.26 -42.26
N PHE A 22 11.75 42.95 -42.09
CA PHE A 22 12.17 41.61 -41.62
C PHE A 22 11.71 41.31 -40.18
N ALA A 23 11.77 42.31 -39.28
CA ALA A 23 11.31 42.13 -37.89
C ALA A 23 9.80 41.84 -37.83
N VAL A 24 9.01 42.58 -38.62
CA VAL A 24 7.54 42.39 -38.68
C VAL A 24 7.17 40.98 -39.20
N LEU A 25 7.92 40.49 -40.20
CA LEU A 25 7.68 39.14 -40.74
C LEU A 25 8.23 38.01 -39.86
N ALA A 26 9.36 38.23 -39.18
CA ALA A 26 9.99 37.23 -38.33
C ALA A 26 9.35 37.13 -36.92
N ALA A 27 8.84 38.21 -36.37
CA ALA A 27 8.28 38.25 -35.02
C ALA A 27 7.17 37.21 -34.77
N PRO A 28 6.17 37.06 -35.66
CA PRO A 28 5.12 36.05 -35.47
C PRO A 28 5.66 34.63 -35.57
N ALA A 29 6.66 34.37 -36.40
CA ALA A 29 7.29 33.08 -36.51
C ALA A 29 8.10 32.72 -35.24
N ILE A 30 8.84 33.69 -34.70
CA ILE A 30 9.58 33.52 -33.45
C ILE A 30 8.61 33.32 -32.28
N ALA A 31 7.55 34.14 -32.23
CA ALA A 31 6.53 34.04 -31.18
C ALA A 31 5.83 32.65 -31.21
N SER A 32 5.47 32.15 -32.39
CA SER A 32 4.83 30.85 -32.52
C SER A 32 5.78 29.70 -32.16
N LEU A 33 7.05 29.77 -32.50
CA LEU A 33 8.06 28.78 -32.07
C LEU A 33 8.27 28.81 -30.55
N TRP A 34 8.31 29.99 -29.97
CA TRP A 34 8.44 30.17 -28.54
C TRP A 34 7.22 29.62 -27.80
N TRP A 35 6.02 29.94 -28.27
CA TRP A 35 4.76 29.43 -27.76
C TRP A 35 4.69 27.86 -27.86
N ALA A 36 5.06 27.31 -29.01
CA ALA A 36 5.10 25.89 -29.21
C ALA A 36 6.07 25.17 -28.25
N ARG A 37 7.24 25.80 -28.00
CA ARG A 37 8.19 25.25 -27.01
C ARG A 37 7.65 25.32 -25.58
N LEU A 38 6.97 26.41 -25.23
CA LEU A 38 6.38 26.58 -23.91
C LEU A 38 5.27 25.55 -23.67
N SER A 39 4.35 25.39 -24.61
CA SER A 39 3.25 24.40 -24.53
C SER A 39 3.74 22.96 -24.44
N VAL A 40 4.81 22.62 -25.17
CA VAL A 40 5.44 21.28 -25.06
C VAL A 40 6.07 21.08 -23.68
N ARG A 41 6.69 22.10 -23.10
CA ARG A 41 7.26 22.02 -21.74
C ARG A 41 6.17 21.83 -20.69
N GLU A 42 5.08 22.58 -20.77
CA GLU A 42 3.94 22.45 -19.87
C GLU A 42 3.28 21.07 -19.98
N ALA A 43 3.09 20.58 -21.20
CA ALA A 43 2.54 19.26 -21.44
C ALA A 43 3.45 18.13 -20.89
N ARG A 44 4.78 18.30 -20.98
CA ARG A 44 5.74 17.34 -20.38
C ARG A 44 5.69 17.37 -18.86
N MET A 45 5.63 18.55 -18.25
CA MET A 45 5.54 18.67 -16.81
C MET A 45 4.23 18.09 -16.27
N ALA A 46 3.12 18.33 -16.97
CA ALA A 46 1.83 17.75 -16.61
C ALA A 46 1.86 16.20 -16.68
N ARG A 47 2.42 15.63 -17.75
CA ARG A 47 2.57 14.18 -17.88
C ARG A 47 3.44 13.58 -16.78
N ASN A 48 4.57 14.22 -16.47
CA ASN A 48 5.46 13.74 -15.39
C ASN A 48 4.78 13.75 -14.02
N ARG A 49 3.95 14.77 -13.71
CA ARG A 49 3.16 14.80 -12.47
C ARG A 49 2.16 13.64 -12.42
N TRP A 50 1.43 13.40 -13.49
CA TRP A 50 0.49 12.29 -13.61
C TRP A 50 1.17 10.94 -13.42
N ASP A 51 2.34 10.74 -14.02
CA ASP A 51 3.10 9.48 -13.88
C ASP A 51 3.61 9.28 -12.45
N ILE A 52 4.01 10.34 -11.76
CA ILE A 52 4.44 10.28 -10.35
C ILE A 52 3.24 9.96 -9.46
N GLU A 53 2.12 10.66 -9.61
CA GLU A 53 0.90 10.43 -8.83
C GLU A 53 0.36 9.01 -9.04
N ARG A 54 0.36 8.52 -10.27
CA ARG A 54 -0.07 7.16 -10.58
C ARG A 54 0.83 6.12 -9.92
N ARG A 55 2.15 6.26 -10.04
CA ARG A 55 3.10 5.33 -9.40
C ARG A 55 3.02 5.38 -7.88
N ALA A 56 2.83 6.55 -7.30
CA ALA A 56 2.60 6.67 -5.86
C ALA A 56 1.31 5.98 -5.43
N GLY A 57 0.23 6.12 -6.21
CA GLY A 57 -1.02 5.40 -5.97
C GLY A 57 -0.87 3.89 -6.07
N GLU A 58 -0.21 3.40 -7.13
CA GLU A 58 0.06 1.97 -7.33
C GLU A 58 0.94 1.39 -6.20
N ALA A 59 1.95 2.14 -5.73
CA ALA A 59 2.80 1.73 -4.60
C ALA A 59 2.01 1.66 -3.29
N LEU A 60 1.19 2.67 -3.00
CA LEU A 60 0.31 2.67 -1.82
C LEU A 60 -0.70 1.52 -1.86
N GLU A 61 -1.25 1.20 -3.02
CA GLU A 61 -2.17 0.09 -3.18
C GLU A 61 -1.47 -1.26 -2.95
N GLN A 62 -0.24 -1.43 -3.45
CA GLN A 62 0.57 -2.62 -3.19
C GLN A 62 0.96 -2.76 -1.71
N GLU A 63 1.31 -1.67 -1.04
CA GLU A 63 1.57 -1.67 0.40
C GLU A 63 0.32 -2.03 1.23
N GLN A 64 -0.88 -1.72 0.74
CA GLN A 64 -2.14 -2.06 1.40
C GLN A 64 -2.61 -3.49 1.15
N LEU A 65 -2.18 -4.13 0.05
CA LEU A 65 -2.60 -5.50 -0.29
C LEU A 65 -2.00 -6.54 0.67
N ALA A 66 -0.75 -6.40 1.06
CA ALA A 66 -0.10 -7.31 2.00
C ALA A 66 -0.78 -7.29 3.39
N PRO A 67 -1.03 -6.14 4.02
CA PRO A 67 -1.77 -6.06 5.28
C PRO A 67 -3.18 -6.66 5.22
N LYS A 68 -3.93 -6.40 4.15
CA LYS A 68 -5.27 -6.99 3.96
C LYS A 68 -5.23 -8.52 3.86
N ALA A 69 -4.26 -9.06 3.13
CA ALA A 69 -4.08 -10.51 3.01
C ALA A 69 -3.67 -11.17 4.34
N TRP A 70 -2.94 -10.44 5.20
CA TRP A 70 -2.61 -10.89 6.55
C TRP A 70 -3.81 -10.83 7.49
N ALA A 71 -4.54 -9.73 7.50
CA ALA A 71 -5.75 -9.55 8.30
C ALA A 71 -6.80 -10.65 7.99
N ALA A 72 -6.95 -11.03 6.73
CA ALA A 72 -7.82 -12.13 6.33
C ALA A 72 -7.43 -13.49 6.94
N ARG A 73 -6.17 -13.68 7.31
CA ARG A 73 -5.70 -14.92 7.97
C ARG A 73 -5.96 -14.94 9.48
N LEU A 74 -6.16 -13.80 10.10
CA LEU A 74 -6.51 -13.71 11.53
C LEU A 74 -7.95 -14.13 11.78
N ALA A 75 -8.84 -13.90 10.81
CA ALA A 75 -10.20 -14.43 10.84
C ALA A 75 -10.35 -15.48 9.74
N PRO A 76 -10.82 -16.70 10.03
CA PRO A 76 -11.09 -17.70 9.01
C PRO A 76 -12.22 -17.20 8.10
N GLU A 77 -12.03 -17.31 6.78
CA GLU A 77 -13.07 -16.94 5.79
C GLU A 77 -14.29 -17.85 5.92
N GLU A 78 -14.05 -19.15 6.18
CA GLU A 78 -15.08 -20.15 6.38
C GLU A 78 -14.87 -20.85 7.70
N VAL A 79 -15.94 -20.98 8.46
CA VAL A 79 -15.98 -21.85 9.64
C VAL A 79 -16.44 -23.22 9.17
N PRO A 80 -15.66 -24.29 9.44
CA PRO A 80 -16.06 -25.64 9.08
C PRO A 80 -17.41 -26.01 9.71
N ASP A 81 -18.20 -26.82 9.00
CA ASP A 81 -19.41 -27.38 9.56
C ASP A 81 -19.06 -28.43 10.63
N PHE A 82 -19.63 -28.26 11.80
CA PHE A 82 -19.47 -29.19 12.93
C PHE A 82 -20.82 -29.77 13.30
N SER A 83 -20.98 -31.07 13.07
CA SER A 83 -22.21 -31.77 13.45
C SER A 83 -22.60 -31.50 14.91
N GLY A 84 -23.81 -30.99 15.11
CA GLY A 84 -24.34 -30.62 16.42
C GLY A 84 -24.08 -29.21 16.89
N PHE A 85 -23.49 -28.33 16.04
CA PHE A 85 -23.29 -26.95 16.32
C PHE A 85 -23.80 -26.09 15.18
N GLU A 86 -24.56 -25.04 15.48
CA GLU A 86 -24.79 -23.90 14.59
C GLU A 86 -23.85 -22.79 14.98
N ILE A 87 -23.04 -22.31 14.04
CA ILE A 87 -22.03 -21.26 14.29
C ILE A 87 -22.39 -20.02 13.46
N GLY A 88 -22.80 -18.97 14.14
CA GLY A 88 -22.91 -17.63 13.59
C GLY A 88 -21.65 -16.83 13.90
N ARG A 89 -21.15 -16.10 12.94
CA ARG A 89 -20.01 -15.19 13.15
C ARG A 89 -20.27 -13.80 12.61
N VAL A 90 -19.77 -12.81 13.33
CA VAL A 90 -19.59 -11.44 12.82
C VAL A 90 -18.16 -11.04 13.15
N TYR A 91 -17.40 -10.72 12.13
CA TYR A 91 -16.06 -10.17 12.28
C TYR A 91 -15.98 -8.86 11.51
N GLN A 92 -15.66 -7.81 12.21
CA GLN A 92 -15.41 -6.51 11.62
C GLN A 92 -14.02 -6.07 12.06
N ALA A 93 -13.08 -6.08 11.14
CA ALA A 93 -11.75 -5.56 11.40
C ALA A 93 -11.86 -4.10 11.88
N GLY A 94 -11.07 -3.75 12.89
CA GLY A 94 -10.97 -2.39 13.37
C GLY A 94 -10.54 -1.41 12.27
N SER A 95 -10.57 -0.13 12.55
CA SER A 95 -10.32 0.97 11.59
C SER A 95 -8.88 1.07 11.06
N GLY A 96 -8.03 0.06 11.31
CA GLY A 96 -6.64 -0.03 10.85
C GLY A 96 -6.44 -1.13 9.79
N LEU A 97 -5.40 -0.99 8.98
CA LEU A 97 -4.98 -2.00 7.99
C LEU A 97 -4.53 -3.32 8.63
N MET A 98 -4.20 -3.30 9.93
CA MET A 98 -3.72 -4.42 10.75
C MET A 98 -4.32 -4.31 12.14
N ALA A 99 -5.02 -5.37 12.56
CA ALA A 99 -5.64 -5.48 13.88
C ALA A 99 -4.96 -6.56 14.73
N GLY A 100 -4.98 -6.38 16.05
CA GLY A 100 -4.60 -7.38 17.04
C GLY A 100 -5.66 -8.45 17.25
N ASP A 101 -6.89 -8.18 16.83
CA ASP A 101 -8.03 -9.08 16.96
C ASP A 101 -7.87 -10.36 16.12
N PHE A 102 -8.09 -11.49 16.72
CA PHE A 102 -8.15 -12.77 16.02
C PHE A 102 -9.24 -13.70 16.58
N PHE A 103 -9.75 -14.56 15.74
CA PHE A 103 -10.55 -15.68 16.19
C PHE A 103 -10.23 -16.96 15.39
N ASP A 104 -10.54 -18.09 15.97
CA ASP A 104 -10.42 -19.36 15.32
C ASP A 104 -11.50 -20.34 15.80
N VAL A 105 -11.99 -21.17 14.89
CA VAL A 105 -12.88 -22.29 15.23
C VAL A 105 -12.39 -23.51 14.48
N HIS A 106 -11.93 -24.52 15.20
CA HIS A 106 -11.33 -25.68 14.57
C HIS A 106 -11.52 -26.96 15.40
N ARG A 107 -11.41 -28.08 14.72
CA ARG A 107 -11.48 -29.38 15.36
C ARG A 107 -10.15 -29.71 16.04
N VAL A 108 -10.19 -30.01 17.32
CA VAL A 108 -9.03 -30.40 18.15
C VAL A 108 -8.99 -31.89 18.47
N GLY A 109 -10.02 -32.64 18.10
CA GLY A 109 -10.12 -34.08 18.27
C GLY A 109 -11.37 -34.63 17.58
N PRO A 110 -11.59 -35.93 17.61
CA PRO A 110 -12.73 -36.55 16.94
C PRO A 110 -14.09 -35.98 17.38
N THR A 111 -14.22 -35.66 18.66
CA THR A 111 -15.45 -35.16 19.29
C THR A 111 -15.28 -33.79 19.95
N ARG A 112 -14.16 -33.11 19.71
CA ARG A 112 -13.86 -31.80 20.33
C ARG A 112 -13.67 -30.74 19.29
N VAL A 113 -14.26 -29.61 19.56
CA VAL A 113 -14.09 -28.34 18.79
C VAL A 113 -13.54 -27.29 19.75
N ALA A 114 -12.63 -26.49 19.31
CA ALA A 114 -12.17 -25.30 20.00
C ALA A 114 -12.68 -24.07 19.26
N ALA A 115 -13.18 -23.12 20.01
CA ALA A 115 -13.46 -21.76 19.56
C ALA A 115 -12.57 -20.83 20.39
N VAL A 116 -11.81 -19.99 19.73
CA VAL A 116 -10.86 -19.07 20.36
C VAL A 116 -11.15 -17.68 19.84
N ILE A 117 -11.16 -16.71 20.72
CA ILE A 117 -11.18 -15.28 20.42
C ILE A 117 -10.07 -14.63 21.21
N GLY A 118 -9.37 -13.68 20.61
CA GLY A 118 -8.30 -12.96 21.29
C GLY A 118 -8.05 -11.60 20.68
N ASP A 119 -7.46 -10.74 21.49
CA ASP A 119 -7.07 -9.38 21.15
C ASP A 119 -5.68 -9.08 21.73
N VAL A 120 -4.79 -8.62 20.89
CA VAL A 120 -3.44 -8.18 21.24
C VAL A 120 -3.43 -6.68 21.44
N ALA A 121 -2.95 -6.25 22.58
CA ALA A 121 -2.82 -4.83 22.89
C ALA A 121 -1.92 -4.11 21.87
N GLY A 122 -2.37 -2.94 21.41
CA GLY A 122 -1.65 -2.15 20.42
C GLY A 122 -2.30 -2.19 19.03
N HIS A 123 -1.60 -1.68 18.05
CA HIS A 123 -2.11 -1.60 16.68
C HIS A 123 -0.95 -1.71 15.67
N GLY A 124 -1.30 -2.07 14.44
CA GLY A 124 -0.34 -2.15 13.35
C GLY A 124 0.27 -3.53 13.16
N ILE A 125 1.41 -3.57 12.50
CA ILE A 125 2.05 -4.80 12.04
C ILE A 125 2.48 -5.69 13.20
N GLU A 126 3.06 -5.13 14.24
CA GLU A 126 3.61 -5.88 15.37
C GLU A 126 2.50 -6.65 16.11
N SER A 127 1.43 -5.98 16.53
CA SER A 127 0.30 -6.64 17.18
C SER A 127 -0.38 -7.68 16.28
N SER A 128 -0.43 -7.46 14.98
CA SER A 128 -0.95 -8.46 14.04
C SER A 128 -0.05 -9.70 13.90
N ILE A 129 1.27 -9.54 13.96
CA ILE A 129 2.22 -10.67 13.96
C ILE A 129 2.03 -11.49 15.23
N THR A 130 1.91 -10.82 16.39
CA THR A 130 1.68 -11.48 17.68
C THR A 130 0.33 -12.18 17.72
N ALA A 131 -0.73 -11.57 17.19
CA ALA A 131 -2.04 -12.18 17.03
C ALA A 131 -1.99 -13.46 16.16
N PHE A 132 -1.23 -13.40 15.06
CA PHE A 132 -1.01 -14.54 14.18
C PHE A 132 -0.27 -15.67 14.92
N GLN A 133 0.80 -15.34 15.63
CA GLN A 133 1.54 -16.33 16.43
C GLN A 133 0.65 -16.98 17.49
N ALA A 134 -0.07 -16.16 18.28
CA ALA A 134 -0.97 -16.65 19.31
C ALA A 134 -2.03 -17.58 18.75
N LYS A 135 -2.71 -17.20 17.67
CA LYS A 135 -3.72 -17.99 17.00
C LYS A 135 -3.21 -19.37 16.59
N TYR A 136 -2.06 -19.43 15.90
CA TYR A 136 -1.54 -20.70 15.39
C TYR A 136 -0.89 -21.55 16.46
N LEU A 137 -0.26 -20.98 17.48
CA LEU A 137 0.24 -21.71 18.62
C LEU A 137 -0.91 -22.32 19.44
N LEU A 138 -1.97 -21.56 19.72
CA LEU A 138 -3.17 -22.08 20.38
C LEU A 138 -3.81 -23.22 19.60
N ARG A 139 -3.83 -23.15 18.27
CA ARG A 139 -4.33 -24.25 17.44
C ARG A 139 -3.53 -25.55 17.62
N VAL A 140 -2.22 -25.43 17.85
CA VAL A 140 -1.35 -26.58 18.15
C VAL A 140 -1.55 -27.08 19.58
N PHE A 141 -1.49 -26.17 20.55
CA PHE A 141 -1.56 -26.52 21.96
C PHE A 141 -2.93 -27.09 22.37
N LEU A 142 -4.03 -26.54 21.86
CA LEU A 142 -5.38 -27.08 22.10
C LEU A 142 -5.61 -28.49 21.51
N ARG A 143 -4.79 -28.91 20.53
CA ARG A 143 -4.77 -30.28 20.06
C ARG A 143 -3.93 -31.16 20.95
N GLN A 144 -2.83 -30.66 21.48
CA GLN A 144 -1.88 -31.39 22.33
C GLN A 144 -2.42 -31.56 23.75
N PHE A 145 -2.93 -30.50 24.33
CA PHE A 145 -3.45 -30.46 25.68
C PHE A 145 -4.97 -30.63 25.70
N ARG A 146 -5.47 -31.45 26.64
CA ARG A 146 -6.91 -31.63 26.81
C ARG A 146 -7.53 -30.49 27.59
N ASP A 147 -6.78 -29.96 28.56
CA ASP A 147 -7.13 -28.83 29.37
C ASP A 147 -6.75 -27.53 28.64
N PRO A 148 -7.72 -26.65 28.35
CA PRO A 148 -7.42 -25.33 27.74
C PRO A 148 -6.46 -24.50 28.59
N ALA A 149 -6.51 -24.57 29.91
CA ALA A 149 -5.61 -23.80 30.77
C ALA A 149 -4.14 -24.12 30.49
N GLN A 150 -3.79 -25.42 30.32
CA GLN A 150 -2.43 -25.80 29.95
C GLN A 150 -2.01 -25.27 28.58
N ALA A 151 -2.95 -25.21 27.63
CA ALA A 151 -2.65 -24.63 26.31
C ALA A 151 -2.34 -23.13 26.38
N PHE A 152 -3.03 -22.40 27.25
CA PHE A 152 -2.77 -20.98 27.50
C PHE A 152 -1.49 -20.74 28.30
N GLU A 153 -1.18 -21.59 29.29
CA GLU A 153 0.09 -21.55 30.00
C GLU A 153 1.27 -21.72 29.04
N GLU A 154 1.22 -22.72 28.17
CA GLU A 154 2.25 -22.96 27.16
C GLU A 154 2.37 -21.81 26.19
N LEU A 155 1.23 -21.23 25.74
CA LEU A 155 1.25 -20.03 24.91
C LEU A 155 1.97 -18.88 25.61
N ASN A 156 1.65 -18.65 26.89
CA ASN A 156 2.27 -17.57 27.65
C ASN A 156 3.77 -17.78 27.80
N GLU A 157 4.23 -19.00 28.07
CA GLU A 157 5.66 -19.32 28.15
C GLU A 157 6.39 -19.07 26.83
N GLN A 158 5.79 -19.50 25.70
CA GLN A 158 6.37 -19.32 24.38
C GLN A 158 6.45 -17.84 23.96
N LEU A 159 5.43 -17.06 24.26
CA LEU A 159 5.42 -15.64 23.92
C LEU A 159 6.33 -14.83 24.85
N ALA A 160 6.36 -15.17 26.15
CA ALA A 160 7.24 -14.52 27.13
C ALA A 160 8.73 -14.81 26.91
N ALA A 161 9.07 -15.91 26.27
CA ALA A 161 10.45 -16.23 25.88
C ALA A 161 10.96 -15.32 24.73
N GLY A 162 10.07 -14.62 24.05
CA GLY A 162 10.41 -13.59 23.08
C GLY A 162 10.76 -12.27 23.78
N ASP A 163 11.54 -11.43 23.11
CA ASP A 163 12.04 -10.14 23.64
C ASP A 163 10.95 -9.02 23.69
N ARG A 164 9.66 -9.39 23.72
CA ARG A 164 8.49 -8.49 23.62
C ARG A 164 7.79 -8.33 24.96
N HIS A 165 8.43 -7.66 25.89
CA HIS A 165 7.96 -7.52 27.28
C HIS A 165 6.74 -6.59 27.48
N GLU A 166 6.26 -5.88 26.47
CA GLU A 166 5.19 -4.87 26.59
C GLU A 166 3.87 -5.27 25.92
N GLU A 167 3.78 -6.46 25.31
CA GLU A 167 2.56 -6.89 24.61
C GLU A 167 1.68 -7.73 25.54
N PHE A 168 0.40 -7.37 25.64
CA PHE A 168 -0.62 -8.12 26.36
C PHE A 168 -1.59 -8.75 25.37
N ILE A 169 -1.98 -10.00 25.66
CA ILE A 169 -2.99 -10.72 24.89
C ILE A 169 -4.14 -11.06 25.82
N SER A 170 -5.33 -10.63 25.48
CA SER A 170 -6.57 -11.12 26.07
C SER A 170 -7.13 -12.20 25.17
N ALA A 171 -7.38 -13.39 25.71
CA ALA A 171 -7.93 -14.49 24.91
C ALA A 171 -8.83 -15.40 25.76
N ALA A 172 -9.85 -15.98 25.10
CA ALA A 172 -10.79 -16.93 25.66
C ALA A 172 -11.10 -18.07 24.69
#